data_1e55c7cc4ef0209ede324eef3d50c048
#
_entry.id   1e55c7cc4ef0209ede324eef3d50c048
#
_cell.length_a   1.000
_cell.length_b   1.000
_cell.length_c   1.000
_cell.angle_alpha   90.00
_cell.angle_beta   90.00
_cell.angle_gamma   90.00
#
_symmetry.space_group_name_H-M   'P 1'
#
loop_
_entity.id
_entity.type
_entity.pdbx_description
1 polymer ?
#
loop_
_entity_poly.entity_id
_entity_poly.type
_entity_poly.pdbx_seq_one_letter_code
_entity_poly.pdbx_strand_id
1 'polypeptide(L)'
;FTNRYALEDVQYGDIHIPKGTLIQAPVHLMHHDPDFWSEPEIFDPERFSNKPNTEGITYLPFGVGPRNCLGMRFAQLEAKLALANMVYRFNIKLDDKQKDNLEILCRIRTLTPAKVSVKLEPRNENN
;
A
#
# COMPACT_ATOMS: atom_id res chain seq x y z
N PHE A 1 10.11 0.32 -2.11
CA PHE A 1 10.97 -0.80 -1.73
C PHE A 1 11.40 -0.70 -0.27
N THR A 2 11.70 -1.83 0.35
CA THR A 2 12.36 -1.90 1.66
C THR A 2 13.76 -2.49 1.51
N ASN A 3 14.69 -2.04 2.34
CA ASN A 3 16.09 -2.39 2.22
C ASN A 3 16.61 -3.06 3.50
N ARG A 4 17.57 -3.97 3.32
CA ARG A 4 18.38 -4.57 4.38
C ARG A 4 19.83 -4.66 3.93
N TYR A 5 20.73 -4.65 4.87
CA TYR A 5 22.15 -4.97 4.64
C TYR A 5 22.47 -6.32 5.27
N ALA A 6 23.16 -7.16 4.55
CA ALA A 6 23.73 -8.38 5.09
C ALA A 6 24.82 -8.02 6.10
N LEU A 7 24.66 -8.41 7.37
CA LEU A 7 25.63 -8.12 8.44
C LEU A 7 26.78 -9.10 8.46
N GLU A 8 26.61 -10.25 7.83
CA GLU A 8 27.58 -11.34 7.68
C GLU A 8 27.35 -11.99 6.31
N ASP A 9 28.25 -12.90 5.90
CA ASP A 9 28.03 -13.72 4.71
C ASP A 9 26.90 -14.68 4.98
N VAL A 10 25.92 -14.74 4.08
CA VAL A 10 24.73 -15.59 4.21
C VAL A 10 24.58 -16.47 2.97
N GLN A 11 24.30 -17.75 3.19
CA GLN A 11 23.90 -18.66 2.13
C GLN A 11 22.40 -18.89 2.18
N TYR A 12 21.69 -18.58 1.09
CA TYR A 12 20.27 -18.83 0.94
C TYR A 12 20.01 -19.73 -0.28
N GLY A 13 19.79 -21.01 -0.06
CA GLY A 13 19.78 -21.99 -1.13
C GLY A 13 21.11 -21.94 -1.92
N ASP A 14 21.03 -21.75 -3.22
CA ASP A 14 22.19 -21.62 -4.10
C ASP A 14 22.75 -20.20 -4.21
N ILE A 15 22.13 -19.24 -3.50
CA ILE A 15 22.54 -17.84 -3.56
C ILE A 15 23.48 -17.52 -2.40
N HIS A 16 24.70 -17.12 -2.73
CA HIS A 16 25.64 -16.56 -1.76
C HIS A 16 25.50 -15.04 -1.69
N ILE A 17 25.26 -14.53 -0.49
CA ILE A 17 25.07 -13.10 -0.21
C ILE A 17 26.23 -12.63 0.67
N PRO A 18 27.22 -11.93 0.12
CA PRO A 18 28.34 -11.41 0.90
C PRO A 18 27.92 -10.37 1.94
N LYS A 19 28.63 -10.29 3.03
CA LYS A 19 28.53 -9.20 4.01
C LYS A 19 28.56 -7.82 3.33
N GLY A 20 27.68 -6.92 3.78
CA GLY A 20 27.57 -5.57 3.22
C GLY A 20 26.70 -5.48 1.98
N THR A 21 26.18 -6.59 1.45
CA THR A 21 25.25 -6.59 0.32
C THR A 21 23.95 -5.87 0.69
N LEU A 22 23.53 -4.92 -0.15
CA LEU A 22 22.23 -4.29 -0.06
C LEU A 22 21.18 -5.19 -0.68
N ILE A 23 20.23 -5.64 0.13
CA ILE A 23 19.07 -6.43 -0.30
C ILE A 23 17.87 -5.49 -0.40
N GLN A 24 17.20 -5.47 -1.56
CA GLN A 24 16.01 -4.65 -1.80
C GLN A 24 14.82 -5.52 -2.14
N ALA A 25 13.70 -5.32 -1.43
CA ALA A 25 12.41 -5.90 -1.80
C ALA A 25 11.56 -4.84 -2.53
N PRO A 26 11.16 -5.09 -3.79
CA PRO A 26 10.38 -4.16 -4.60
C PRO A 26 8.89 -4.24 -4.22
N VAL A 27 8.51 -3.73 -3.05
CA VAL A 27 7.18 -3.89 -2.44
C VAL A 27 6.03 -3.53 -3.40
N HIS A 28 6.18 -2.46 -4.17
CA HIS A 28 5.14 -2.06 -5.13
C HIS A 28 4.92 -3.13 -6.21
N LEU A 29 5.99 -3.65 -6.78
CA LEU A 29 5.90 -4.73 -7.78
C LEU A 29 5.28 -5.99 -7.18
N MET A 30 5.69 -6.36 -5.96
CA MET A 30 5.13 -7.52 -5.26
C MET A 30 3.62 -7.39 -5.00
N HIS A 31 3.14 -6.17 -4.74
CA HIS A 31 1.71 -5.89 -4.53
C HIS A 31 0.89 -5.87 -5.82
N HIS A 32 1.55 -5.84 -6.99
CA HIS A 32 0.91 -5.84 -8.31
C HIS A 32 1.30 -7.07 -9.15
N ASP A 33 1.92 -8.05 -8.52
CA ASP A 33 2.32 -9.28 -9.19
C ASP A 33 1.11 -10.21 -9.38
N PRO A 34 0.73 -10.54 -10.63
CA PRO A 34 -0.43 -11.38 -10.89
C PRO A 34 -0.27 -12.82 -10.40
N ASP A 35 0.94 -13.29 -10.15
CA ASP A 35 1.19 -14.62 -9.57
C ASP A 35 0.72 -14.69 -8.10
N PHE A 36 0.65 -13.56 -7.41
CA PHE A 36 0.20 -13.47 -6.02
C PHE A 36 -1.18 -12.83 -5.87
N TRP A 37 -1.55 -11.92 -6.80
CA TRP A 37 -2.75 -11.11 -6.70
C TRP A 37 -3.56 -11.20 -7.99
N SER A 38 -4.74 -11.79 -7.93
CA SER A 38 -5.66 -11.77 -9.07
C SER A 38 -6.08 -10.35 -9.39
N GLU A 39 -6.00 -9.95 -10.67
CA GLU A 39 -6.38 -8.62 -11.15
C GLU A 39 -5.82 -7.47 -10.28
N PRO A 40 -4.49 -7.37 -10.14
CA PRO A 40 -3.86 -6.47 -9.15
C PRO A 40 -4.16 -4.99 -9.39
N GLU A 41 -4.51 -4.60 -10.61
CA GLU A 41 -4.89 -3.23 -10.98
C GLU A 41 -6.34 -2.89 -10.62
N ILE A 42 -7.16 -3.88 -10.28
CA ILE A 42 -8.56 -3.66 -9.90
C ILE A 42 -8.66 -3.36 -8.41
N PHE A 43 -9.32 -2.23 -8.10
CA PHE A 43 -9.66 -1.90 -6.71
C PHE A 43 -10.78 -2.82 -6.22
N ASP A 44 -10.41 -3.87 -5.51
CA ASP A 44 -11.32 -4.84 -4.93
C ASP A 44 -11.16 -4.89 -3.40
N PRO A 45 -12.06 -4.23 -2.64
CA PRO A 45 -12.03 -4.27 -1.18
C PRO A 45 -12.22 -5.69 -0.59
N GLU A 46 -12.97 -6.55 -1.30
CA GLU A 46 -13.28 -7.91 -0.84
C GLU A 46 -12.08 -8.85 -0.94
N ARG A 47 -11.05 -8.46 -1.67
CA ARG A 47 -9.78 -9.19 -1.80
C ARG A 47 -9.19 -9.65 -0.46
N PHE A 48 -9.45 -8.91 0.62
CA PHE A 48 -8.97 -9.20 1.97
C PHE A 48 -10.03 -9.82 2.90
N SER A 49 -11.28 -9.96 2.47
CA SER A 49 -12.38 -10.47 3.30
C SER A 49 -12.22 -11.95 3.67
N ASN A 50 -11.68 -12.75 2.76
CA ASN A 50 -11.50 -14.19 2.95
C ASN A 50 -10.11 -14.56 3.47
N LYS A 51 -9.40 -13.65 4.18
CA LYS A 51 -8.01 -13.85 4.59
C LYS A 51 -7.23 -14.52 3.46
N PRO A 52 -6.85 -13.79 2.43
CA PRO A 52 -5.99 -14.37 1.41
C PRO A 52 -4.83 -14.99 2.15
N ASN A 53 -4.40 -16.17 1.73
CA ASN A 53 -3.30 -16.92 2.33
C ASN A 53 -1.96 -16.19 2.08
N THR A 54 -1.99 -14.89 2.39
CA THR A 54 -0.86 -13.96 2.37
C THR A 54 -0.01 -14.12 3.63
N GLU A 55 -0.06 -15.31 4.24
CA GLU A 55 0.89 -15.71 5.29
C GLU A 55 2.33 -15.75 4.75
N GLY A 56 2.53 -15.07 3.67
CA GLY A 56 3.81 -14.84 3.07
C GLY A 56 4.12 -13.37 2.96
N ILE A 57 5.27 -13.15 2.47
CA ILE A 57 5.98 -11.92 2.25
C ILE A 57 5.38 -11.09 1.08
N THR A 58 4.19 -11.44 0.58
CA THR A 58 3.62 -10.83 -0.63
C THR A 58 2.84 -9.54 -0.37
N TYR A 59 2.45 -9.26 0.89
CA TYR A 59 1.75 -8.04 1.27
C TYR A 59 2.46 -7.32 2.42
N LEU A 60 3.21 -6.29 2.10
CA LEU A 60 4.10 -5.58 3.01
C LEU A 60 3.82 -4.06 3.08
N PRO A 61 2.57 -3.61 3.30
CA PRO A 61 2.23 -2.17 3.28
C PRO A 61 2.97 -1.38 4.36
N PHE A 62 3.35 -2.03 5.46
CA PHE A 62 4.09 -1.45 6.57
C PHE A 62 5.40 -2.19 6.87
N GLY A 63 5.85 -3.04 5.96
CA GLY A 63 6.98 -3.92 6.18
C GLY A 63 6.67 -5.10 7.09
N VAL A 64 7.70 -5.87 7.44
CA VAL A 64 7.60 -7.07 8.27
C VAL A 64 8.83 -7.22 9.17
N GLY A 65 8.66 -7.96 10.27
CA GLY A 65 9.72 -8.28 11.23
C GLY A 65 10.12 -7.11 12.14
N PRO A 66 11.32 -7.17 12.76
CA PRO A 66 11.74 -6.20 13.78
C PRO A 66 11.88 -4.75 13.26
N ARG A 67 11.88 -4.55 11.95
CA ARG A 67 12.00 -3.26 11.28
C ARG A 67 10.72 -2.86 10.55
N ASN A 68 9.56 -3.41 10.95
CA ASN A 68 8.28 -2.94 10.44
C ASN A 68 8.00 -1.48 10.85
N CYS A 69 7.00 -0.87 10.23
CA CYS A 69 6.65 0.52 10.51
C CYS A 69 6.19 0.70 11.96
N LEU A 70 6.90 1.53 12.71
CA LEU A 70 6.54 1.87 14.09
C LEU A 70 5.19 2.57 14.18
N GLY A 71 4.86 3.41 13.20
CA GLY A 71 3.63 4.20 13.13
C GLY A 71 2.43 3.48 12.51
N MET A 72 2.50 2.17 12.22
CA MET A 72 1.44 1.43 11.52
C MET A 72 0.05 1.61 12.17
N ARG A 73 -0.03 1.42 13.48
CA ARG A 73 -1.30 1.55 14.22
C ARG A 73 -1.86 2.96 14.18
N PHE A 74 -0.99 3.95 14.31
CA PHE A 74 -1.36 5.36 14.25
C PHE A 74 -1.87 5.72 12.85
N ALA A 75 -1.13 5.38 11.80
CA ALA A 75 -1.51 5.64 10.42
C ALA A 75 -2.86 4.98 10.04
N GLN A 76 -3.08 3.75 10.47
CA GLN A 76 -4.35 3.05 10.25
C GLN A 76 -5.52 3.73 10.99
N LEU A 77 -5.30 4.16 12.23
CA LEU A 77 -6.32 4.87 13.01
C LEU A 77 -6.66 6.21 12.37
N GLU A 78 -5.65 7.00 12.02
CA GLU A 78 -5.82 8.30 11.37
C GLU A 78 -6.59 8.18 10.05
N ALA A 79 -6.18 7.25 9.18
CA ALA A 79 -6.85 7.02 7.91
C ALA A 79 -8.33 6.58 8.10
N LYS A 80 -8.59 5.67 9.02
CA LYS A 80 -9.96 5.20 9.32
C LYS A 80 -10.84 6.31 9.87
N LEU A 81 -10.32 7.12 10.80
CA LEU A 81 -11.06 8.25 11.37
C LEU A 81 -11.36 9.31 10.31
N ALA A 82 -10.39 9.65 9.47
CA ALA A 82 -10.56 10.61 8.39
C ALA A 82 -11.64 10.13 7.40
N LEU A 83 -11.51 8.88 6.92
CA LEU A 83 -12.48 8.30 6.00
C LEU A 83 -13.87 8.19 6.61
N ALA A 84 -14.00 7.72 7.87
CA ALA A 84 -15.28 7.61 8.54
C ALA A 84 -15.98 8.97 8.67
N ASN A 85 -15.25 10.03 9.06
CA ASN A 85 -15.80 11.37 9.14
C ASN A 85 -16.21 11.93 7.78
N MET A 86 -15.42 11.67 6.74
CA MET A 86 -15.74 12.11 5.38
C MET A 86 -17.01 11.41 4.87
N VAL A 87 -17.06 10.09 4.95
CA VAL A 87 -18.20 9.30 4.46
C VAL A 87 -19.48 9.56 5.29
N TYR A 88 -19.33 9.82 6.58
CA TYR A 88 -20.46 10.18 7.44
C TYR A 88 -21.11 11.51 7.02
N ARG A 89 -20.29 12.50 6.67
CA ARG A 89 -20.76 13.87 6.38
C ARG A 89 -21.04 14.14 4.89
N PHE A 90 -20.39 13.39 4.00
CA PHE A 90 -20.40 13.70 2.57
C PHE A 90 -20.63 12.47 1.71
N ASN A 91 -21.33 12.66 0.60
CA ASN A 91 -21.25 11.78 -0.55
C ASN A 91 -20.01 12.19 -1.37
N ILE A 92 -19.10 11.27 -1.54
CA ILE A 92 -17.85 11.51 -2.28
C ILE A 92 -18.08 11.09 -3.73
N LYS A 93 -17.90 12.01 -4.66
CA LYS A 93 -18.02 11.76 -6.10
C LYS A 93 -16.72 12.10 -6.81
N LEU A 94 -16.52 11.49 -7.95
CA LEU A 94 -15.41 11.84 -8.82
C LEU A 94 -15.60 13.28 -9.33
N ASP A 95 -14.54 14.08 -9.34
CA ASP A 95 -14.55 15.40 -9.97
C ASP A 95 -14.45 15.23 -11.50
N ASP A 96 -15.20 16.04 -12.27
CA ASP A 96 -15.17 16.00 -13.74
C ASP A 96 -13.78 16.29 -14.32
N LYS A 97 -12.93 16.93 -13.54
CA LYS A 97 -11.54 17.23 -13.91
C LYS A 97 -10.58 16.09 -13.57
N GLN A 98 -11.06 15.09 -12.83
CA GLN A 98 -10.26 13.93 -12.50
C GLN A 98 -10.20 12.99 -13.70
N LYS A 99 -8.99 12.66 -14.14
CA LYS A 99 -8.78 11.63 -15.16
C LYS A 99 -9.04 10.24 -14.56
N ASP A 100 -9.50 9.31 -15.38
CA ASP A 100 -9.80 7.93 -14.95
C ASP A 100 -8.58 7.24 -14.34
N ASN A 101 -7.40 7.51 -14.86
CA ASN A 101 -6.16 6.98 -14.34
C ASN A 101 -5.41 8.04 -13.53
N LEU A 102 -5.01 7.66 -12.31
CA LEU A 102 -4.13 8.48 -11.49
C LEU A 102 -2.70 8.41 -12.01
N GLU A 103 -2.13 9.57 -12.31
CA GLU A 103 -0.70 9.67 -12.56
C GLU A 103 0.05 9.50 -11.24
N ILE A 104 0.86 8.46 -11.15
CA ILE A 104 1.68 8.18 -9.96
C ILE A 104 3.09 8.72 -10.17
N LEU A 105 3.48 9.64 -9.32
CA LEU A 105 4.83 10.19 -9.29
C LEU A 105 5.72 9.34 -8.38
N CYS A 106 6.79 8.81 -8.95
CA CYS A 106 7.83 8.15 -8.18
C CYS A 106 8.78 9.22 -7.61
N ARG A 107 8.68 9.49 -6.32
CA ARG A 107 9.62 10.33 -5.59
C ARG A 107 10.63 9.45 -4.87
N ILE A 108 11.72 10.03 -4.39
CA ILE A 108 12.90 9.29 -3.85
C ILE A 108 12.53 8.16 -2.87
N ARG A 109 11.44 8.27 -2.11
CA ARG A 109 11.04 7.28 -1.12
C ARG A 109 9.57 6.90 -1.15
N THR A 110 8.76 7.58 -1.94
CA THR A 110 7.30 7.42 -1.93
C THR A 110 6.73 7.43 -3.34
N LEU A 111 5.68 6.66 -3.53
CA LEU A 111 4.77 6.80 -4.65
C LEU A 111 3.67 7.76 -4.21
N THR A 112 3.42 8.78 -4.99
CA THR A 112 2.45 9.83 -4.65
C THR A 112 1.61 10.14 -5.88
N PRO A 113 0.28 10.20 -5.79
CA PRO A 113 -0.52 10.66 -6.91
C PRO A 113 -0.19 12.12 -7.21
N ALA A 114 -0.08 12.46 -8.49
CA ALA A 114 0.20 13.83 -8.94
C ALA A 114 -0.90 14.78 -8.49
N LYS A 115 -2.14 14.37 -8.66
CA LYS A 115 -3.34 15.10 -8.24
C LYS A 115 -4.50 14.15 -8.07
N VAL A 116 -5.24 14.34 -6.98
CA VAL A 116 -6.54 13.68 -6.75
C VAL A 116 -7.58 14.77 -6.52
N SER A 117 -8.68 14.74 -7.29
CA SER A 117 -9.80 15.68 -7.15
C SER A 117 -11.10 14.93 -6.95
N VAL A 118 -11.84 15.31 -5.93
CA VAL A 118 -13.16 14.74 -5.61
C VAL A 118 -14.15 15.86 -5.33
N LYS A 119 -15.43 15.62 -5.62
CA LYS A 119 -16.54 16.46 -5.20
C LYS A 119 -17.10 15.93 -3.88
N LEU A 120 -17.32 16.83 -2.92
CA LEU A 120 -17.94 16.51 -1.64
C LEU A 120 -19.34 17.14 -1.60
N GLU A 121 -20.37 16.30 -1.59
CA GLU A 121 -21.75 16.74 -1.44
C GLU A 121 -22.19 16.44 -0.01
N PRO A 122 -22.59 17.45 0.79
CA PRO A 122 -23.09 17.23 2.13
C PRO A 122 -24.24 16.23 2.14
N ARG A 123 -24.23 15.29 3.07
CA ARG A 123 -25.38 14.43 3.34
C ARG A 123 -26.41 15.26 4.11
N ASN A 124 -27.66 15.24 3.68
CA ASN A 124 -28.74 15.83 4.45
C ASN A 124 -28.93 15.01 5.73
N GLU A 125 -29.05 15.69 6.87
CA GLU A 125 -29.24 15.03 8.19
C GLU A 125 -30.58 14.27 8.35
N ASN A 126 -31.36 14.15 7.27
CA ASN A 126 -32.72 13.58 7.27
C ASN A 126 -32.84 12.24 6.54
N ASN A 127 -31.80 11.36 6.63
CA ASN A 127 -31.99 9.95 6.25
C ASN A 127 -31.22 9.05 7.21
#